data_fcb355917c5f51cbea66d692ddb16519
#
_entry.id   fcb355917c5f51cbea66d692ddb16519
#
_cell.length_a   1.000
_cell.length_b   1.000
_cell.length_c   1.000
_cell.angle_alpha   90.00
_cell.angle_beta   90.00
_cell.angle_gamma   90.00
#
_symmetry.space_group_name_H-M   'P 1'
#
loop_
_entity.id
_entity.type
_entity.pdbx_description
1 polymer ?
#
loop_
_entity_poly.entity_id
_entity_poly.type
_entity_poly.pdbx_seq_one_letter_code
_entity_poly.pdbx_strand_id
1 'polypeptide(L)'
;MSVLEKMSIGADVPLQLAGDHSLEMGAIKAYNAAIKQAGDLGDFATREILEHILQDEDRHIDDIEELLDQIAQMTLPIFLSTQVGGQG
;
A
#
# COMPACT_ATOMS: atom_id res chain seq x y z
N MET A 1 10.55 21.38 13.95
CA MET A 1 10.74 21.19 12.50
C MET A 1 9.74 20.19 11.95
N SER A 2 9.21 20.49 10.81
CA SER A 2 8.28 19.59 10.14
C SER A 2 9.02 18.45 9.45
N VAL A 3 8.49 17.24 9.58
CA VAL A 3 9.00 16.08 8.85
C VAL A 3 8.92 16.32 7.33
N LEU A 4 7.89 17.05 6.90
CA LEU A 4 7.69 17.36 5.48
C LEU A 4 8.83 18.20 4.89
N GLU A 5 9.49 19.00 5.70
CA GLU A 5 10.61 19.83 5.23
C GLU A 5 11.80 18.98 4.77
N LYS A 6 11.96 17.78 5.36
CA LYS A 6 13.05 16.88 5.01
C LYS A 6 12.62 15.80 4.04
N MET A 7 11.32 15.70 3.77
CA MET A 7 10.79 14.64 2.94
C MET A 7 10.99 14.99 1.46
N SER A 8 11.61 14.08 0.72
CA SER A 8 11.69 14.17 -0.73
C SER A 8 10.48 13.47 -1.31
N ILE A 9 9.61 14.22 -1.98
CA ILE A 9 8.39 13.65 -2.56
C ILE A 9 8.72 12.54 -3.56
N GLY A 10 9.81 12.70 -4.33
CA GLY A 10 10.21 11.72 -5.33
C GLY A 10 10.73 10.41 -4.78
N ALA A 11 11.30 10.42 -3.56
CA ALA A 11 11.92 9.24 -2.96
C ALA A 11 11.22 8.79 -1.68
N ASP A 12 10.88 9.74 -0.78
CA ASP A 12 10.38 9.39 0.56
C ASP A 12 8.92 8.93 0.53
N VAL A 13 8.07 9.55 -0.30
CA VAL A 13 6.66 9.17 -0.39
C VAL A 13 6.48 7.75 -0.92
N PRO A 14 7.14 7.35 -2.04
CA PRO A 14 7.07 5.96 -2.49
C PRO A 14 7.58 4.96 -1.45
N LEU A 15 8.66 5.28 -0.73
CA LEU A 15 9.19 4.39 0.32
C LEU A 15 8.20 4.25 1.47
N GLN A 16 7.55 5.35 1.85
CA GLN A 16 6.55 5.33 2.90
C GLN A 16 5.33 4.50 2.49
N LEU A 17 4.84 4.69 1.26
CA LEU A 17 3.73 3.91 0.72
C LEU A 17 4.08 2.42 0.61
N ALA A 18 5.31 2.10 0.23
CA ALA A 18 5.76 0.71 0.17
C ALA A 18 5.80 0.07 1.56
N GLY A 19 6.20 0.83 2.58
CA GLY A 19 6.16 0.39 3.97
C GLY A 19 4.73 0.14 4.43
N ASP A 20 3.81 1.06 4.13
CA ASP A 20 2.40 0.92 4.44
C ASP A 20 1.80 -0.30 3.74
N HIS A 21 2.14 -0.52 2.48
CA HIS A 21 1.70 -1.69 1.72
C HIS A 21 2.15 -2.99 2.40
N SER A 22 3.39 -3.04 2.85
CA SER A 22 3.93 -4.21 3.54
C SER A 22 3.18 -4.50 4.85
N LEU A 23 2.87 -3.46 5.62
CA LEU A 23 2.09 -3.59 6.86
C LEU A 23 0.67 -4.08 6.57
N GLU A 24 0.03 -3.56 5.53
CA GLU A 24 -1.31 -3.98 5.14
C GLU A 24 -1.33 -5.43 4.67
N MET A 25 -0.31 -5.87 3.93
CA MET A 25 -0.20 -7.27 3.51
C MET A 25 -0.05 -8.21 4.72
N GLY A 26 0.70 -7.79 5.74
CA GLY A 26 0.81 -8.53 7.00
C GLY A 26 -0.53 -8.61 7.72
N ALA A 27 -1.28 -7.51 7.74
CA ALA A 27 -2.61 -7.47 8.33
C ALA A 27 -3.58 -8.42 7.61
N ILE A 28 -3.54 -8.46 6.28
CA ILE A 28 -4.39 -9.37 5.50
C ILE A 28 -4.13 -10.81 5.88
N LYS A 29 -2.87 -11.22 6.03
CA LYS A 29 -2.54 -12.58 6.48
C LYS A 29 -3.13 -12.88 7.84
N ALA A 30 -3.06 -11.93 8.77
CA ALA A 30 -3.61 -12.08 10.12
C ALA A 30 -5.13 -12.20 10.08
N TYR A 31 -5.81 -11.37 9.28
CA TYR A 31 -7.26 -11.44 9.12
C TYR A 31 -7.70 -12.77 8.50
N ASN A 32 -7.00 -13.24 7.48
CA ASN A 32 -7.32 -14.53 6.86
C ASN A 32 -7.20 -15.68 7.88
N ALA A 33 -6.16 -15.68 8.70
CA ALA A 33 -5.99 -16.68 9.75
C ALA A 33 -7.12 -16.61 10.79
N ALA A 34 -7.50 -15.39 11.20
CA ALA A 34 -8.57 -15.18 12.17
C ALA A 34 -9.93 -15.59 11.60
N ILE A 35 -10.20 -15.31 10.33
CA ILE A 35 -11.41 -15.71 9.64
C ILE A 35 -11.54 -17.24 9.64
N LYS A 36 -10.45 -17.94 9.30
CA LYS A 36 -10.44 -19.40 9.31
C LYS A 36 -10.72 -19.93 10.72
N GLN A 37 -10.06 -19.36 11.71
CA GLN A 37 -10.26 -19.78 13.10
C GLN A 37 -11.70 -19.55 13.56
N ALA A 38 -12.27 -18.40 13.25
CA ALA A 38 -13.66 -18.11 13.59
C ALA A 38 -14.62 -19.10 12.92
N GLY A 39 -14.37 -19.44 11.65
CA GLY A 39 -15.16 -20.43 10.94
C GLY A 39 -15.05 -21.83 11.56
N ASP A 40 -13.84 -22.25 11.92
CA ASP A 40 -13.59 -23.55 12.55
C ASP A 40 -14.28 -23.65 13.91
N LEU A 41 -14.38 -22.55 14.65
CA LEU A 41 -15.06 -22.48 15.93
C LEU A 41 -16.58 -22.30 15.79
N GLY A 42 -17.07 -22.11 14.58
CA GLY A 42 -18.50 -21.83 14.34
C GLY A 42 -18.95 -20.44 14.72
N ASP A 43 -17.99 -19.53 14.96
CA ASP A 43 -18.30 -18.13 15.28
C ASP A 43 -18.44 -17.32 13.99
N PHE A 44 -19.56 -17.51 13.32
CA PHE A 44 -19.81 -16.90 12.01
C PHE A 44 -20.06 -15.39 12.09
N ALA A 45 -20.53 -14.90 13.25
CA ALA A 45 -20.72 -13.47 13.44
C ALA A 45 -19.36 -12.74 13.44
N THR A 46 -18.38 -13.28 14.16
CA THR A 46 -17.03 -12.73 14.17
C THR A 46 -16.40 -12.85 12.79
N ARG A 47 -16.58 -14.00 12.12
CA ARG A 47 -16.07 -14.21 10.78
C ARG A 47 -16.58 -13.14 9.81
N GLU A 48 -17.89 -12.84 9.88
CA GLU A 48 -18.49 -11.84 9.00
C GLU A 48 -17.89 -10.46 9.22
N ILE A 49 -17.69 -10.06 10.47
CA ILE A 49 -17.07 -8.77 10.81
C ILE A 49 -15.64 -8.72 10.24
N LEU A 50 -14.87 -9.78 10.42
CA LEU A 50 -13.51 -9.86 9.92
C LEU A 50 -13.45 -9.82 8.40
N GLU A 51 -14.40 -10.46 7.73
CA GLU A 51 -14.48 -10.44 6.26
C GLU A 51 -14.76 -9.02 5.74
N HIS A 52 -15.60 -8.25 6.43
CA HIS A 52 -15.84 -6.86 6.07
C HIS A 52 -14.58 -6.01 6.24
N ILE A 53 -13.86 -6.19 7.34
CA ILE A 53 -12.60 -5.50 7.58
C ILE A 53 -11.59 -5.87 6.48
N LEU A 54 -11.52 -7.14 6.13
CA LEU A 54 -10.61 -7.62 5.09
C LEU A 54 -10.91 -6.97 3.73
N GLN A 55 -12.18 -6.80 3.38
CA GLN A 55 -12.57 -6.11 2.15
C GLN A 55 -12.07 -4.67 2.13
N ASP A 56 -12.18 -3.98 3.27
CA ASP A 56 -11.69 -2.60 3.38
C ASP A 56 -10.17 -2.54 3.25
N GLU A 57 -9.46 -3.51 3.85
CA GLU A 57 -8.01 -3.58 3.74
C GLU A 57 -7.54 -3.88 2.31
N ASP A 58 -8.25 -4.77 1.60
CA ASP A 58 -7.96 -5.05 0.19
C ASP A 58 -8.10 -3.79 -0.66
N ARG A 59 -9.16 -3.00 -0.42
CA ARG A 59 -9.37 -1.75 -1.14
C ARG A 59 -8.25 -0.76 -0.83
N HIS A 60 -7.83 -0.69 0.42
CA HIS A 60 -6.75 0.19 0.84
C HIS A 60 -5.43 -0.17 0.14
N ILE A 61 -5.14 -1.47 0.02
CA ILE A 61 -3.96 -1.94 -0.71
C ILE A 61 -4.04 -1.57 -2.18
N ASP A 62 -5.19 -1.75 -2.80
CA ASP A 62 -5.38 -1.36 -4.20
C ASP A 62 -5.13 0.13 -4.40
N ASP A 63 -5.60 0.97 -3.48
CA ASP A 63 -5.37 2.41 -3.53
C ASP A 63 -3.88 2.74 -3.41
N ILE A 64 -3.17 2.09 -2.50
CA ILE A 64 -1.73 2.28 -2.33
C ILE A 64 -0.98 1.86 -3.60
N GLU A 65 -1.34 0.71 -4.16
CA GLU A 65 -0.71 0.21 -5.39
C GLU A 65 -0.96 1.16 -6.56
N GLU A 66 -2.17 1.69 -6.66
CA GLU A 66 -2.50 2.67 -7.69
C GLU A 66 -1.67 3.95 -7.52
N LEU A 67 -1.53 4.45 -6.30
CA LEU A 67 -0.71 5.62 -6.03
C LEU A 67 0.76 5.38 -6.38
N LEU A 68 1.30 4.23 -6.00
CA LEU A 68 2.68 3.88 -6.35
C LEU A 68 2.87 3.82 -7.86
N ASP A 69 1.91 3.26 -8.57
CA ASP A 69 1.95 3.16 -10.02
C ASP A 69 1.90 4.55 -10.65
N GLN A 70 1.03 5.43 -10.18
CA GLN A 70 0.92 6.81 -10.65
C GLN A 70 2.23 7.57 -10.41
N ILE A 71 2.84 7.42 -9.25
CA ILE A 71 4.11 8.06 -8.94
C ILE A 71 5.20 7.55 -9.89
N ALA A 72 5.25 6.26 -10.13
CA ALA A 72 6.21 5.67 -11.07
C ALA A 72 6.02 6.22 -12.47
N GLN A 73 4.78 6.35 -12.91
CA GLN A 73 4.47 6.92 -14.23
C GLN A 73 4.85 8.39 -14.34
N MET A 74 4.69 9.14 -13.25
CA MET A 74 5.06 10.55 -13.23
C MET A 74 6.57 10.76 -13.21
N THR A 75 7.29 9.93 -12.46
CA THR A 75 8.74 10.07 -12.30
C THR A 75 9.52 9.52 -13.49
N LEU A 76 9.00 8.51 -14.18
CA LEU A 76 9.68 7.91 -15.31
C LEU A 76 9.88 8.91 -16.47
N PRO A 77 8.87 9.67 -16.91
CA PRO A 77 9.08 10.67 -17.93
C PRO A 77 10.12 11.74 -17.53
N ILE A 78 10.11 12.15 -16.27
CA ILE A 78 11.10 13.11 -15.77
C ILE A 78 12.50 12.51 -15.83
N PHE A 79 12.66 11.25 -15.41
CA PHE A 79 13.93 10.56 -15.47
C PHE A 79 14.41 10.44 -16.91
N LEU A 80 13.56 10.00 -17.82
CA LEU A 80 13.91 9.85 -19.23
C LEU A 80 14.26 11.21 -19.86
N SER A 81 13.56 12.26 -19.45
CA SER A 81 13.84 13.61 -19.92
C SER A 81 15.23 14.06 -19.52
N THR A 82 15.66 13.78 -18.28
CA THR A 82 17.01 14.12 -17.84
C THR A 82 18.08 13.33 -18.57
N GLN A 83 17.80 12.06 -18.89
CA GLN A 83 18.74 11.23 -19.67
C GLN A 83 18.93 11.78 -21.07
N VAL A 84 17.84 12.08 -21.75
CA VAL A 84 17.87 12.65 -23.11
C VAL A 84 18.48 14.04 -23.10
N GLY A 85 18.07 14.87 -22.15
CA GLY A 85 18.60 16.23 -22.01
C GLY A 85 20.10 16.25 -21.75
N GLY A 86 20.60 15.26 -20.98
CA GLY A 86 22.02 15.13 -20.73
C GLY A 86 22.82 14.73 -21.94
N GLN A 87 22.18 14.14 -22.93
CA GLN A 87 22.81 13.75 -24.19
C GLN A 87 22.78 14.85 -25.22
N GLY A 88 21.79 15.71 -25.08
CA GLY A 88 21.58 16.81 -26.01
C GLY A 88 22.39 17.99 -25.65
#